data_7012bdb0e105ac1ce331823c163d1a5a
#
_entry.id   7012bdb0e105ac1ce331823c163d1a5a
#
_cell.length_a   1.000
_cell.length_b   1.000
_cell.length_c   1.000
_cell.angle_alpha   90.00
_cell.angle_beta   90.00
_cell.angle_gamma   90.00
#
_symmetry.space_group_name_H-M   'P 1'
#
loop_
_entity.id
_entity.type
_entity.pdbx_description
1 polymer ?
#
loop_
_entity_poly.entity_id
_entity_poly.type
_entity_poly.pdbx_seq_one_letter_code
_entity_poly.pdbx_strand_id
1 'polypeptide(L)'
;MKLIHYTLRNLFVPILVIFAAWGCVFCLMILHEVEDETNDSLENYKEIIIRSALADSTLLKDHVDIMTRYYIREVPESEAKLDKDEFYDTTVYIEIEQEYEPVRALRTYFMTKDRKFYELTLELSTLEQEDMIETIIWSMAVLYIALISCSLFVIHRGFKKSFKPLYKLLSWLKSFQVGKYNP
;
A
#
# COMPACT_ATOMS: atom_id res chain seq x y z
N MET A 1 -18.97 6.24 -38.45
CA MET A 1 -18.55 6.66 -37.11
C MET A 1 -19.00 5.72 -35.97
N LYS A 2 -20.22 5.17 -36.01
CA LYS A 2 -20.76 4.28 -34.94
C LYS A 2 -19.91 3.01 -34.70
N LEU A 3 -19.37 2.39 -35.76
CA LEU A 3 -18.57 1.14 -35.64
C LEU A 3 -17.25 1.35 -34.90
N ILE A 4 -16.55 2.45 -35.15
CA ILE A 4 -15.28 2.77 -34.49
C ILE A 4 -15.51 2.99 -32.99
N HIS A 5 -16.56 3.70 -32.61
CA HIS A 5 -16.89 3.93 -31.20
C HIS A 5 -17.28 2.63 -30.48
N TYR A 6 -17.99 1.74 -31.14
CA TYR A 6 -18.35 0.44 -30.57
C TYR A 6 -17.13 -0.44 -30.34
N THR A 7 -16.24 -0.56 -31.33
CA THR A 7 -15.02 -1.36 -31.21
C THR A 7 -14.06 -0.75 -30.15
N LEU A 8 -13.95 0.60 -30.11
CA LEU A 8 -13.14 1.30 -29.13
C LEU A 8 -13.63 1.02 -27.72
N ARG A 9 -14.95 1.08 -27.48
CA ARG A 9 -15.54 0.81 -26.17
C ARG A 9 -15.33 -0.64 -25.73
N ASN A 10 -15.51 -1.59 -26.63
CA ASN A 10 -15.34 -3.01 -26.32
C ASN A 10 -13.89 -3.41 -26.03
N LEU A 11 -12.91 -2.69 -26.56
CA LEU A 11 -11.49 -2.92 -26.27
C LEU A 11 -11.04 -2.17 -25.00
N PHE A 12 -11.57 -0.97 -24.79
CA PHE A 12 -11.17 -0.10 -23.70
C PHE A 12 -11.66 -0.58 -22.34
N VAL A 13 -12.92 -1.05 -22.25
CA VAL A 13 -13.50 -1.50 -20.98
C VAL A 13 -12.72 -2.65 -20.34
N PRO A 14 -12.38 -3.74 -21.06
CA PRO A 14 -11.56 -4.80 -20.49
C PRO A 14 -10.16 -4.32 -20.03
N ILE A 15 -9.52 -3.44 -20.79
CA ILE A 15 -8.21 -2.89 -20.43
C ILE A 15 -8.32 -2.08 -19.13
N LEU A 16 -9.34 -1.24 -19.00
CA LEU A 16 -9.57 -0.44 -17.80
C LEU A 16 -9.83 -1.34 -16.58
N VAL A 17 -10.63 -2.40 -16.74
CA VAL A 17 -10.90 -3.36 -15.65
C VAL A 17 -9.62 -4.07 -15.22
N ILE A 18 -8.78 -4.51 -16.17
CA ILE A 18 -7.51 -5.18 -15.86
C ILE A 18 -6.58 -4.23 -15.10
N PHE A 19 -6.46 -2.98 -15.54
CA PHE A 19 -5.65 -2.00 -14.86
C PHE A 19 -6.17 -1.69 -13.44
N ALA A 20 -7.49 -1.52 -13.29
CA ALA A 20 -8.09 -1.28 -11.98
C ALA A 20 -7.85 -2.47 -11.03
N ALA A 21 -8.08 -3.70 -11.50
CA ALA A 21 -7.82 -4.90 -10.71
C ALA A 21 -6.35 -5.02 -10.29
N TRP A 22 -5.42 -4.77 -11.21
CA TRP A 22 -3.99 -4.78 -10.91
C TRP A 22 -3.60 -3.70 -9.90
N GLY A 23 -4.16 -2.49 -10.02
CA GLY A 23 -3.94 -1.41 -9.07
C GLY A 23 -4.42 -1.75 -7.66
N CYS A 24 -5.60 -2.36 -7.53
CA CYS A 24 -6.09 -2.82 -6.25
C CYS A 24 -5.16 -3.88 -5.61
N VAL A 25 -4.72 -4.86 -6.39
CA VAL A 25 -3.78 -5.89 -5.92
C VAL A 25 -2.47 -5.25 -5.46
N PHE A 26 -1.93 -4.30 -6.21
CA PHE A 26 -0.69 -3.62 -5.88
C PHE A 26 -0.82 -2.79 -4.59
N CYS A 27 -1.93 -2.06 -4.41
CA CYS A 27 -2.19 -1.33 -3.17
C CYS A 27 -2.25 -2.28 -1.96
N LEU A 28 -2.95 -3.41 -2.07
CA LEU A 28 -3.03 -4.40 -1.00
C LEU A 28 -1.66 -4.99 -0.65
N MET A 29 -0.82 -5.26 -1.66
CA MET A 29 0.54 -5.75 -1.44
C MET A 29 1.41 -4.73 -0.69
N ILE A 30 1.35 -3.44 -1.06
CA ILE A 30 2.11 -2.39 -0.36
C ILE A 30 1.66 -2.27 1.10
N LEU A 31 0.36 -2.25 1.37
CA LEU A 31 -0.15 -2.15 2.73
C LEU A 31 0.31 -3.33 3.59
N HIS A 32 0.29 -4.54 3.05
CA HIS A 32 0.78 -5.73 3.74
C HIS A 32 2.29 -5.67 4.00
N GLU A 33 3.08 -5.28 3.00
CA GLU A 33 4.54 -5.15 3.12
C GLU A 33 4.94 -4.12 4.18
N VAL A 34 4.25 -2.97 4.24
CA VAL A 34 4.51 -1.95 5.27
C VAL A 34 4.18 -2.46 6.68
N GLU A 35 3.09 -3.21 6.83
CA GLU A 35 2.73 -3.82 8.10
C GLU A 35 3.77 -4.86 8.54
N ASP A 36 4.21 -5.73 7.64
CA ASP A 36 5.23 -6.74 7.91
C ASP A 36 6.57 -6.11 8.29
N GLU A 37 7.05 -5.11 7.55
CA GLU A 37 8.29 -4.38 7.85
C GLU A 37 8.23 -3.68 9.22
N THR A 38 7.05 -3.17 9.59
CA THR A 38 6.85 -2.54 10.90
C THR A 38 6.92 -3.55 12.03
N ASN A 39 6.30 -4.71 11.85
CA ASN A 39 6.34 -5.81 12.80
C ASN A 39 7.77 -6.34 12.97
N ASP A 40 8.50 -6.53 11.88
CA ASP A 40 9.91 -6.96 11.89
C ASP A 40 10.81 -5.95 12.62
N SER A 41 10.55 -4.65 12.42
CA SER A 41 11.26 -3.58 13.14
C SER A 41 11.02 -3.65 14.65
N LEU A 42 9.76 -3.85 15.07
CA LEU A 42 9.40 -4.01 16.48
C LEU A 42 10.06 -5.27 17.09
N GLU A 43 10.11 -6.39 16.36
CA GLU A 43 10.81 -7.60 16.82
C GLU A 43 12.31 -7.36 17.01
N ASN A 44 12.96 -6.67 16.09
CA ASN A 44 14.36 -6.32 16.20
C ASN A 44 14.63 -5.43 17.41
N TYR A 45 13.82 -4.40 17.64
CA TYR A 45 13.91 -3.55 18.83
C TYR A 45 13.68 -4.32 20.13
N LYS A 46 12.67 -5.21 20.16
CA LYS A 46 12.42 -6.12 21.28
C LYS A 46 13.65 -6.90 21.65
N GLU A 47 14.31 -7.55 20.68
CA GLU A 47 15.51 -8.32 20.96
C GLU A 47 16.65 -7.47 21.53
N ILE A 48 16.88 -6.29 20.97
CA ILE A 48 17.94 -5.37 21.44
C ILE A 48 17.66 -4.93 22.88
N ILE A 49 16.42 -4.54 23.18
CA ILE A 49 16.03 -4.04 24.51
C ILE A 49 16.12 -5.16 25.55
N ILE A 50 15.58 -6.35 25.26
CA ILE A 50 15.63 -7.50 26.17
C ILE A 50 17.09 -7.91 26.44
N ARG A 51 17.94 -8.00 25.39
CA ARG A 51 19.37 -8.32 25.59
C ARG A 51 20.08 -7.27 26.45
N SER A 52 19.79 -6.00 26.23
CA SER A 52 20.38 -4.91 27.02
C SER A 52 19.91 -4.94 28.48
N ALA A 53 18.62 -5.17 28.72
CA ALA A 53 18.04 -5.29 30.05
C ALA A 53 18.58 -6.51 30.83
N LEU A 54 18.85 -7.63 30.12
CA LEU A 54 19.46 -8.83 30.73
C LEU A 54 20.96 -8.66 31.03
N ALA A 55 21.64 -7.76 30.31
CA ALA A 55 23.06 -7.45 30.55
C ALA A 55 23.22 -6.45 31.69
N ASP A 56 22.38 -5.44 31.79
CA ASP A 56 22.43 -4.39 32.80
C ASP A 56 21.01 -4.06 33.32
N SER A 57 20.72 -4.48 34.54
CA SER A 57 19.43 -4.25 35.19
C SER A 57 19.12 -2.77 35.46
N THR A 58 20.10 -1.86 35.35
CA THR A 58 19.86 -0.41 35.47
C THR A 58 19.12 0.16 34.25
N LEU A 59 19.09 -0.60 33.13
CA LEU A 59 18.39 -0.24 31.91
C LEU A 59 16.89 -0.68 31.90
N LEU A 60 16.44 -1.31 32.98
CA LEU A 60 15.01 -1.64 33.20
C LEU A 60 14.22 -0.35 33.51
N LYS A 61 14.17 0.58 32.58
CA LYS A 61 13.49 1.88 32.71
C LYS A 61 12.76 2.20 31.44
N ASP A 62 11.68 2.95 31.60
CA ASP A 62 10.95 3.51 30.47
C ASP A 62 11.84 4.42 29.65
N HIS A 63 11.69 4.34 28.34
CA HIS A 63 12.34 5.21 27.39
C HIS A 63 11.31 5.81 26.46
N VAL A 64 11.35 7.12 26.33
CA VAL A 64 10.43 7.87 25.48
C VAL A 64 11.27 8.71 24.53
N ASP A 65 11.25 8.34 23.26
CA ASP A 65 11.81 9.12 22.15
C ASP A 65 10.67 9.50 21.19
N ILE A 66 10.95 10.36 20.20
CA ILE A 66 9.95 10.83 19.25
C ILE A 66 9.41 9.67 18.40
N MET A 67 10.27 8.77 17.93
CA MET A 67 9.89 7.67 17.04
C MET A 67 9.64 6.33 17.72
N THR A 68 10.33 6.07 18.82
CA THR A 68 10.28 4.77 19.51
C THR A 68 10.11 4.98 21.00
N ARG A 69 9.11 4.36 21.55
CA ARG A 69 8.84 4.37 22.99
C ARG A 69 8.81 2.97 23.51
N TYR A 70 9.37 2.74 24.70
CA TYR A 70 9.16 1.47 25.37
C TYR A 70 8.96 1.65 26.87
N TYR A 71 8.14 0.78 27.42
CA TYR A 71 7.80 0.74 28.83
C TYR A 71 8.09 -0.65 29.36
N ILE A 72 8.78 -0.72 30.50
CA ILE A 72 9.12 -1.98 31.17
C ILE A 72 8.45 -1.99 32.54
N ARG A 73 7.55 -2.92 32.76
CA ARG A 73 6.81 -3.08 34.00
C ARG A 73 7.03 -4.45 34.61
N GLU A 74 7.40 -4.53 35.90
CA GLU A 74 7.45 -5.79 36.63
C GLU A 74 6.02 -6.34 36.80
N VAL A 75 5.81 -7.62 36.45
CA VAL A 75 4.50 -8.28 36.52
C VAL A 75 4.61 -9.59 37.30
N PRO A 76 3.51 -10.05 37.96
CA PRO A 76 3.50 -11.34 38.61
C PRO A 76 3.58 -12.48 37.57
N GLU A 77 4.14 -13.61 37.96
CA GLU A 77 4.26 -14.83 37.12
C GLU A 77 2.93 -15.25 36.51
N SER A 78 1.82 -15.04 37.20
CA SER A 78 0.47 -15.39 36.74
C SER A 78 -0.01 -14.59 35.52
N GLU A 79 0.57 -13.41 35.28
CA GLU A 79 0.24 -12.53 34.15
C GLU A 79 1.22 -12.69 32.99
N ALA A 80 2.42 -13.23 33.26
CA ALA A 80 3.46 -13.35 32.27
C ALA A 80 3.16 -14.44 31.23
N LYS A 81 2.97 -14.04 29.98
CA LYS A 81 2.75 -14.95 28.83
C LYS A 81 4.02 -15.04 27.98
N LEU A 82 5.04 -15.74 28.47
CA LEU A 82 6.40 -15.77 27.92
C LEU A 82 6.52 -16.17 26.45
N ASP A 83 5.54 -16.90 25.90
CA ASP A 83 5.59 -17.43 24.53
C ASP A 83 4.68 -16.67 23.55
N LYS A 84 4.18 -15.50 23.91
CA LYS A 84 3.22 -14.80 23.10
C LYS A 84 3.56 -13.33 22.92
N ASP A 85 3.97 -12.97 21.69
CA ASP A 85 4.05 -11.59 21.23
C ASP A 85 2.67 -11.14 20.74
N GLU A 86 2.24 -9.95 21.14
CA GLU A 86 0.95 -9.38 20.77
C GLU A 86 1.17 -8.03 20.07
N PHE A 87 0.88 -8.02 18.76
CA PHE A 87 0.92 -6.81 17.94
C PHE A 87 -0.46 -6.17 17.90
N TYR A 88 -0.53 -4.85 18.08
CA TYR A 88 -1.78 -4.11 17.99
C TYR A 88 -1.54 -2.65 17.57
N ASP A 89 -2.55 -2.06 16.94
CA ASP A 89 -2.53 -0.65 16.58
C ASP A 89 -3.21 0.17 17.68
N THR A 90 -2.63 1.32 18.00
CA THR A 90 -3.18 2.25 18.96
C THR A 90 -2.79 3.68 18.60
N THR A 91 -3.29 4.65 19.37
CA THR A 91 -2.93 6.05 19.23
C THR A 91 -2.35 6.56 20.53
N VAL A 92 -1.29 7.34 20.45
CA VAL A 92 -0.61 7.94 21.61
C VAL A 92 -0.64 9.45 21.48
N TYR A 93 -0.97 10.13 22.58
CA TYR A 93 -0.94 11.59 22.62
C TYR A 93 0.49 12.10 22.80
N ILE A 94 0.93 12.99 21.91
CA ILE A 94 2.24 13.62 21.95
C ILE A 94 2.09 15.03 22.49
N GLU A 95 2.64 15.27 23.69
CA GLU A 95 2.52 16.56 24.37
C GLU A 95 3.17 17.71 23.60
N ILE A 96 4.27 17.44 22.87
CA ILE A 96 5.02 18.46 22.12
C ILE A 96 4.23 18.96 20.93
N GLU A 97 3.52 18.07 20.25
CA GLU A 97 2.75 18.38 19.04
C GLU A 97 1.28 18.63 19.32
N GLN A 98 0.82 18.30 20.53
CA GLN A 98 -0.57 18.40 20.98
C GLN A 98 -1.55 17.62 20.09
N GLU A 99 -1.08 16.51 19.49
CA GLU A 99 -1.86 15.66 18.58
C GLU A 99 -1.76 14.18 19.00
N TYR A 100 -2.73 13.38 18.50
CA TYR A 100 -2.70 11.94 18.64
C TYR A 100 -2.03 11.35 17.42
N GLU A 101 -0.96 10.59 17.63
CA GLU A 101 -0.26 9.88 16.57
C GLU A 101 -0.64 8.40 16.55
N PRO A 102 -0.83 7.82 15.37
CA PRO A 102 -0.97 6.38 15.21
C PRO A 102 0.37 5.70 15.51
N VAL A 103 0.30 4.63 16.28
CA VAL A 103 1.47 3.80 16.62
C VAL A 103 1.14 2.32 16.47
N ARG A 104 2.10 1.56 15.98
CA ARG A 104 2.08 0.10 16.05
C ARG A 104 2.78 -0.31 17.34
N ALA A 105 2.13 -1.15 18.14
CA ALA A 105 2.64 -1.57 19.43
C ALA A 105 2.88 -3.09 19.46
N LEU A 106 3.96 -3.48 20.15
CA LEU A 106 4.29 -4.85 20.47
C LEU A 106 4.32 -5.02 22.00
N ARG A 107 3.53 -5.94 22.51
CA ARG A 107 3.57 -6.36 23.92
C ARG A 107 4.17 -7.75 24.01
N THR A 108 5.21 -7.88 24.83
CA THR A 108 5.89 -9.15 25.10
C THR A 108 6.27 -9.27 26.56
N TYR A 109 6.63 -10.48 26.98
CA TYR A 109 7.02 -10.78 28.35
C TYR A 109 8.38 -11.47 28.37
N PHE A 110 9.22 -11.11 29.31
CA PHE A 110 10.53 -11.74 29.49
C PHE A 110 10.86 -11.95 30.96
N MET A 111 11.77 -12.88 31.22
CA MET A 111 12.23 -13.19 32.57
C MET A 111 13.71 -12.82 32.72
N THR A 112 14.04 -12.15 33.80
CA THR A 112 15.43 -11.83 34.19
C THR A 112 16.12 -12.99 34.90
N LYS A 113 17.45 -12.90 35.09
CA LYS A 113 18.25 -13.90 35.80
C LYS A 113 17.79 -14.11 37.27
N ASP A 114 17.19 -13.08 37.85
CA ASP A 114 16.66 -13.09 39.22
C ASP A 114 15.26 -13.70 39.34
N ARG A 115 14.76 -14.33 38.26
CA ARG A 115 13.41 -14.92 38.15
C ARG A 115 12.28 -13.91 38.33
N LYS A 116 12.51 -12.67 37.97
CA LYS A 116 11.48 -11.64 37.91
C LYS A 116 10.92 -11.57 36.50
N PHE A 117 9.61 -11.40 36.39
CA PHE A 117 8.92 -11.27 35.12
C PHE A 117 8.64 -9.82 34.81
N TYR A 118 8.85 -9.46 33.55
CA TYR A 118 8.63 -8.10 33.06
C TYR A 118 7.78 -8.15 31.81
N GLU A 119 6.86 -7.20 31.73
CA GLU A 119 6.14 -6.86 30.50
C GLU A 119 6.94 -5.74 29.80
N LEU A 120 7.23 -5.93 28.53
CA LEU A 120 7.79 -4.92 27.65
C LEU A 120 6.70 -4.52 26.66
N THR A 121 6.35 -3.24 26.66
CA THR A 121 5.49 -2.64 25.63
C THR A 121 6.35 -1.72 24.80
N LEU A 122 6.44 -1.98 23.50
CA LEU A 122 7.11 -1.17 22.49
C LEU A 122 6.07 -0.46 21.65
N GLU A 123 6.32 0.80 21.33
CA GLU A 123 5.48 1.62 20.45
C GLU A 123 6.38 2.27 19.39
N LEU A 124 6.00 2.09 18.12
CA LEU A 124 6.67 2.69 16.96
C LEU A 124 5.67 3.58 16.24
N SER A 125 6.04 4.85 16.01
CA SER A 125 5.20 5.77 15.24
C SER A 125 5.08 5.29 13.80
N THR A 126 3.84 5.28 13.29
CA THR A 126 3.53 4.91 11.90
C THR A 126 3.22 6.13 11.03
N LEU A 127 3.36 7.34 11.55
CA LEU A 127 3.01 8.58 10.86
C LEU A 127 3.77 8.73 9.53
N GLU A 128 5.09 8.56 9.54
CA GLU A 128 5.89 8.65 8.30
C GLU A 128 5.51 7.58 7.28
N GLN A 129 5.08 6.42 7.73
CA GLN A 129 4.63 5.32 6.87
C GLN A 129 3.28 5.64 6.23
N GLU A 130 2.35 6.24 6.97
CA GLU A 130 1.07 6.70 6.43
C GLU A 130 1.26 7.75 5.35
N ASP A 131 2.12 8.74 5.56
CA ASP A 131 2.46 9.77 4.58
C ASP A 131 3.12 9.18 3.32
N MET A 132 3.99 8.19 3.48
CA MET A 132 4.58 7.45 2.37
C MET A 132 3.53 6.68 1.57
N ILE A 133 2.62 5.96 2.23
CA ILE A 133 1.53 5.23 1.60
C ILE A 133 0.63 6.19 0.81
N GLU A 134 0.25 7.32 1.39
CA GLU A 134 -0.55 8.34 0.72
C GLU A 134 0.15 8.85 -0.55
N THR A 135 1.43 9.16 -0.46
CA THR A 135 2.25 9.60 -1.59
C THR A 135 2.32 8.54 -2.70
N ILE A 136 2.47 7.27 -2.35
CA ILE A 136 2.48 6.15 -3.29
C ILE A 136 1.12 6.02 -3.98
N ILE A 137 0.02 6.08 -3.24
CA ILE A 137 -1.34 5.98 -3.78
C ILE A 137 -1.60 7.13 -4.77
N TRP A 138 -1.24 8.36 -4.42
CA TRP A 138 -1.39 9.51 -5.31
C TRP A 138 -0.53 9.39 -6.58
N SER A 139 0.72 8.98 -6.45
CA SER A 139 1.62 8.78 -7.60
C SER A 139 1.10 7.69 -8.53
N MET A 140 0.56 6.61 -7.98
CA MET A 140 -0.11 5.56 -8.75
C MET A 140 -1.35 6.09 -9.49
N ALA A 141 -2.21 6.84 -8.81
CA ALA A 141 -3.40 7.42 -9.44
C ALA A 141 -3.03 8.28 -10.65
N VAL A 142 -2.01 9.14 -10.53
CA VAL A 142 -1.50 9.95 -11.64
C VAL A 142 -0.96 9.08 -12.77
N LEU A 143 -0.18 8.05 -12.45
CA LEU A 143 0.35 7.10 -13.44
C LEU A 143 -0.78 6.37 -14.18
N TYR A 144 -1.82 5.94 -13.48
CA TYR A 144 -2.99 5.30 -14.09
C TYR A 144 -3.71 6.23 -15.05
N ILE A 145 -3.96 7.47 -14.66
CA ILE A 145 -4.60 8.47 -15.53
C ILE A 145 -3.75 8.69 -16.79
N ALA A 146 -2.44 8.78 -16.64
CA ALA A 146 -1.51 8.93 -17.76
C ALA A 146 -1.53 7.73 -18.71
N LEU A 147 -1.49 6.50 -18.16
CA LEU A 147 -1.56 5.25 -18.95
C LEU A 147 -2.88 5.12 -19.70
N ILE A 148 -4.00 5.41 -19.03
CA ILE A 148 -5.33 5.38 -19.66
C ILE A 148 -5.40 6.40 -20.79
N SER A 149 -4.93 7.62 -20.56
CA SER A 149 -4.93 8.71 -21.55
C SER A 149 -4.05 8.36 -22.76
N CYS A 150 -2.85 7.82 -22.51
CA CYS A 150 -1.93 7.35 -23.54
C CYS A 150 -2.54 6.20 -24.36
N SER A 151 -3.14 5.23 -23.70
CA SER A 151 -3.80 4.09 -24.34
C SER A 151 -4.95 4.54 -25.25
N LEU A 152 -5.80 5.44 -24.76
CA LEU A 152 -6.88 6.03 -25.55
C LEU A 152 -6.35 6.77 -26.77
N PHE A 153 -5.29 7.57 -26.61
CA PHE A 153 -4.68 8.29 -27.70
C PHE A 153 -4.12 7.37 -28.78
N VAL A 154 -3.37 6.34 -28.38
CA VAL A 154 -2.78 5.34 -29.30
C VAL A 154 -3.86 4.58 -30.05
N ILE A 155 -4.88 4.10 -29.31
CA ILE A 155 -6.01 3.36 -29.90
C ILE A 155 -6.77 4.25 -30.88
N HIS A 156 -7.13 5.48 -30.49
CA HIS A 156 -7.84 6.42 -31.36
C HIS A 156 -7.06 6.71 -32.66
N ARG A 157 -5.76 6.95 -32.53
CA ARG A 157 -4.89 7.24 -33.69
C ARG A 157 -4.68 6.02 -34.57
N GLY A 158 -4.52 4.84 -33.97
CA GLY A 158 -4.33 3.57 -34.66
C GLY A 158 -5.58 3.20 -35.48
N PHE A 159 -6.76 3.27 -34.87
CA PHE A 159 -8.03 3.00 -35.58
C PHE A 159 -8.27 3.98 -36.72
N LYS A 160 -8.01 5.28 -36.49
CA LYS A 160 -8.18 6.29 -37.56
C LYS A 160 -7.28 6.01 -38.78
N LYS A 161 -6.07 5.52 -38.54
CA LYS A 161 -5.12 5.15 -39.59
C LYS A 161 -5.52 3.86 -40.31
N SER A 162 -5.90 2.82 -39.56
CA SER A 162 -6.24 1.49 -40.09
C SER A 162 -7.57 1.48 -40.87
N PHE A 163 -8.54 2.29 -40.48
CA PHE A 163 -9.83 2.35 -41.19
C PHE A 163 -9.85 3.33 -42.34
N LYS A 164 -8.82 4.18 -42.51
CA LYS A 164 -8.74 5.10 -43.65
C LYS A 164 -8.82 4.42 -45.02
N PRO A 165 -8.10 3.30 -45.28
CA PRO A 165 -8.24 2.59 -46.58
C PRO A 165 -9.63 1.94 -46.76
N LEU A 166 -10.24 1.44 -45.68
CA LEU A 166 -11.59 0.84 -45.72
C LEU A 166 -12.67 1.88 -46.10
N TYR A 167 -12.59 3.08 -45.52
CA TYR A 167 -13.50 4.17 -45.88
C TYR A 167 -13.29 4.64 -47.33
N LYS A 168 -12.05 4.59 -47.83
CA LYS A 168 -11.74 4.90 -49.24
C LYS A 168 -12.34 3.88 -50.20
N LEU A 169 -12.25 2.60 -49.84
CA LEU A 169 -12.89 1.50 -50.58
C LEU A 169 -14.44 1.60 -50.57
N LEU A 170 -15.01 1.89 -49.40
CA LEU A 170 -16.47 2.08 -49.28
C LEU A 170 -16.98 3.29 -50.07
N SER A 171 -16.23 4.40 -50.08
CA SER A 171 -16.60 5.58 -50.88
C SER A 171 -16.49 5.29 -52.38
N TRP A 172 -15.49 4.52 -52.80
CA TRP A 172 -15.31 4.08 -54.17
C TRP A 172 -16.45 3.13 -54.59
N LEU A 173 -16.81 2.12 -53.79
CA LEU A 173 -17.94 1.24 -54.03
C LEU A 173 -19.27 1.99 -54.09
N LYS A 174 -19.45 3.03 -53.27
CA LYS A 174 -20.64 3.87 -53.27
C LYS A 174 -20.74 4.76 -54.51
N SER A 175 -19.62 5.13 -55.12
CA SER A 175 -19.56 5.86 -56.38
C SER A 175 -19.76 4.95 -57.62
N PHE A 176 -19.58 3.63 -57.43
CA PHE A 176 -19.83 2.63 -58.47
C PHE A 176 -21.31 2.27 -58.46
N GLN A 177 -22.15 3.07 -59.11
CA GLN A 177 -23.53 2.72 -59.36
C GLN A 177 -23.56 1.58 -60.39
N VAL A 178 -23.76 0.37 -59.91
CA VAL A 178 -24.07 -0.78 -60.73
C VAL A 178 -25.40 -0.44 -61.47
N GLY A 179 -25.35 -0.18 -62.77
CA GLY A 179 -26.52 -0.03 -63.57
C GLY A 179 -26.69 1.23 -64.43
N LYS A 180 -25.72 2.11 -64.57
CA LYS A 180 -25.69 3.14 -65.58
C LYS A 180 -24.78 2.71 -66.74
N TYR A 181 -25.14 1.59 -67.38
CA TYR A 181 -24.79 1.38 -68.75
C TYR A 181 -26.01 1.92 -69.62
N ASN A 182 -25.84 3.12 -70.08
CA ASN A 182 -26.74 3.62 -71.14
C ASN A 182 -26.07 3.26 -72.45
N PRO A 183 -26.77 2.53 -73.35
CA PRO A 183 -26.26 2.16 -74.64
C PRO A 183 -26.08 3.38 -75.56
#